data_d75c643a0f939a0d2170aaddbd90426c
#
_entry.id   d75c643a0f939a0d2170aaddbd90426c
#
_cell.length_a   1.000
_cell.length_b   1.000
_cell.length_c   1.000
_cell.angle_alpha   90.00
_cell.angle_beta   90.00
_cell.angle_gamma   90.00
#
_symmetry.space_group_name_H-M   'P 1'
#
loop_
_entity.id
_entity.type
_entity.pdbx_description
1 polymer ?
#
loop_
_entity_poly.entity_id
_entity_poly.type
_entity_poly.pdbx_seq_one_letter_code
_entity_poly.pdbx_strand_id
1 'polypeptide(L)'
;MRVSTIPDLDSLQLLVLVGRRGSLGGAAAEIGVSQPAASKRMSALERRFGLHLVDRSRRGSTLTEAGEFVAARAERVLAELDALQEGVELLRLRVSAPLVVAASLTVAEHLLPTWITQLSRSDTGARVGLHVMNSARVCESVRDGEVSLGFVESPRVLPGLRSRVVAHDRLVLVVEPGHPWARRRRPVSPAELAATPLLSREPGSGTRETVDRALVAAGHSVVAPLLELGSSTALRSAARSGAGPAVLSEFVVADDRATGALVEVTVDGLDLRRELRAVWRDGEPPSGLAAALLRHAIRSLDQ
;
A
#
# COMPACT_ATOMS: atom_id res chain seq x y z
N MET A 1 -3.72 -30.27 29.93
CA MET A 1 -4.56 -29.79 28.81
C MET A 1 -4.62 -30.91 27.78
N ARG A 2 -5.82 -31.44 27.44
CA ARG A 2 -5.93 -32.58 26.48
C ARG A 2 -5.80 -32.03 25.06
N VAL A 3 -4.68 -32.31 24.40
CA VAL A 3 -4.33 -31.87 23.04
C VAL A 3 -5.38 -32.29 21.97
N SER A 4 -6.16 -33.37 22.24
CA SER A 4 -7.15 -33.90 21.29
C SER A 4 -8.42 -33.05 21.08
N THR A 5 -8.61 -31.97 21.88
CA THR A 5 -9.82 -31.12 21.81
C THR A 5 -9.56 -29.78 21.12
N ILE A 6 -8.33 -29.47 20.74
CA ILE A 6 -8.00 -28.19 20.10
C ILE A 6 -8.32 -28.27 18.60
N PRO A 7 -9.09 -27.32 18.03
CA PRO A 7 -9.32 -27.28 16.59
C PRO A 7 -8.02 -26.96 15.84
N ASP A 8 -7.91 -27.42 14.61
CA ASP A 8 -6.80 -27.04 13.74
C ASP A 8 -6.95 -25.56 13.29
N LEU A 9 -5.82 -24.91 13.06
CA LEU A 9 -5.77 -23.47 12.72
C LEU A 9 -6.44 -23.17 11.38
N ASP A 10 -6.30 -24.05 10.41
CA ASP A 10 -6.91 -23.86 9.10
C ASP A 10 -8.44 -23.86 9.18
N SER A 11 -9.03 -24.65 10.11
CA SER A 11 -10.47 -24.63 10.36
C SER A 11 -10.92 -23.33 11.01
N LEU A 12 -10.12 -22.77 11.91
CA LEU A 12 -10.41 -21.45 12.51
C LEU A 12 -10.28 -20.33 11.47
N GLN A 13 -9.24 -20.37 10.63
CA GLN A 13 -9.04 -19.43 9.55
C GLN A 13 -10.20 -19.47 8.54
N LEU A 14 -10.64 -20.68 8.17
CA LEU A 14 -11.78 -20.86 7.28
C LEU A 14 -13.05 -20.23 7.86
N LEU A 15 -13.33 -20.40 9.16
CA LEU A 15 -14.51 -19.81 9.82
C LEU A 15 -14.46 -18.28 9.77
N VAL A 16 -13.32 -17.69 10.09
CA VAL A 16 -13.11 -16.22 10.02
C VAL A 16 -13.37 -15.71 8.60
N LEU A 17 -12.81 -16.39 7.59
CA LEU A 17 -12.99 -16.01 6.18
C LEU A 17 -14.44 -16.16 5.71
N VAL A 18 -15.18 -17.16 6.21
CA VAL A 18 -16.64 -17.28 5.91
C VAL A 18 -17.38 -16.05 6.42
N GLY A 19 -17.08 -15.60 7.63
CA GLY A 19 -17.65 -14.36 8.18
C GLY A 19 -17.37 -13.14 7.33
N ARG A 20 -16.11 -12.96 6.89
CA ARG A 20 -15.68 -11.82 6.07
C ARG A 20 -16.22 -11.84 4.64
N ARG A 21 -16.32 -13.02 4.02
CA ARG A 21 -16.69 -13.17 2.61
C ARG A 21 -18.17 -13.44 2.37
N GLY A 22 -18.91 -13.80 3.41
CA GLY A 22 -20.33 -14.17 3.28
C GLY A 22 -20.57 -15.43 2.44
N SER A 23 -19.52 -16.19 2.12
CA SER A 23 -19.63 -17.43 1.34
C SER A 23 -18.52 -18.41 1.65
N LEU A 24 -18.89 -19.70 1.79
CA LEU A 24 -17.94 -20.79 1.98
C LEU A 24 -17.06 -21.02 0.74
N GLY A 25 -17.58 -20.79 -0.45
CA GLY A 25 -16.84 -20.91 -1.71
C GLY A 25 -15.76 -19.83 -1.84
N GLY A 26 -16.09 -18.56 -1.51
CA GLY A 26 -15.12 -17.45 -1.49
C GLY A 26 -14.01 -17.66 -0.47
N ALA A 27 -14.38 -18.12 0.75
CA ALA A 27 -13.41 -18.46 1.78
C ALA A 27 -12.49 -19.64 1.36
N ALA A 28 -13.02 -20.66 0.72
CA ALA A 28 -12.27 -21.81 0.22
C ALA A 28 -11.22 -21.40 -0.84
N ALA A 29 -11.63 -20.53 -1.79
CA ALA A 29 -10.75 -20.03 -2.84
C ALA A 29 -9.57 -19.24 -2.24
N GLU A 30 -9.80 -18.46 -1.19
CA GLU A 30 -8.78 -17.64 -0.53
C GLU A 30 -7.69 -18.46 0.17
N ILE A 31 -8.06 -19.60 0.77
CA ILE A 31 -7.11 -20.52 1.40
C ILE A 31 -6.60 -21.62 0.46
N GLY A 32 -6.96 -21.58 -0.82
CA GLY A 32 -6.46 -22.50 -1.84
C GLY A 32 -7.00 -23.92 -1.74
N VAL A 33 -8.20 -24.13 -1.20
CA VAL A 33 -8.85 -25.45 -1.12
C VAL A 33 -10.13 -25.53 -1.94
N SER A 34 -10.55 -26.75 -2.30
CA SER A 34 -11.84 -26.94 -2.96
C SER A 34 -13.02 -26.70 -2.01
N GLN A 35 -14.15 -26.22 -2.53
CA GLN A 35 -15.35 -26.00 -1.73
C GLN A 35 -15.86 -27.26 -1.00
N PRO A 36 -15.81 -28.50 -1.57
CA PRO A 36 -16.12 -29.72 -0.83
C PRO A 36 -15.19 -29.95 0.36
N ALA A 37 -13.89 -29.68 0.20
CA ALA A 37 -12.93 -29.80 1.29
C ALA A 37 -13.21 -28.80 2.42
N ALA A 38 -13.46 -27.53 2.08
CA ALA A 38 -13.87 -26.50 3.03
C ALA A 38 -15.16 -26.87 3.76
N SER A 39 -16.15 -27.41 3.05
CA SER A 39 -17.41 -27.89 3.64
C SER A 39 -17.20 -29.02 4.64
N LYS A 40 -16.35 -30.01 4.30
CA LYS A 40 -16.01 -31.13 5.19
C LYS A 40 -15.26 -30.62 6.43
N ARG A 41 -14.34 -29.67 6.27
CA ARG A 41 -13.56 -29.05 7.36
C ARG A 41 -14.47 -28.26 8.30
N MET A 42 -15.39 -27.46 7.78
CA MET A 42 -16.36 -26.71 8.59
C MET A 42 -17.27 -27.65 9.39
N SER A 43 -17.82 -28.67 8.76
CA SER A 43 -18.67 -29.66 9.46
C SER A 43 -17.88 -30.46 10.53
N ALA A 44 -16.58 -30.66 10.34
CA ALA A 44 -15.74 -31.26 11.37
C ALA A 44 -15.54 -30.31 12.57
N LEU A 45 -15.36 -29.01 12.31
CA LEU A 45 -15.26 -27.97 13.35
C LEU A 45 -16.56 -27.87 14.17
N GLU A 46 -17.71 -27.84 13.50
CA GLU A 46 -19.04 -27.82 14.13
C GLU A 46 -19.27 -29.03 15.04
N ARG A 47 -18.97 -30.24 14.54
CA ARG A 47 -19.05 -31.48 15.35
C ARG A 47 -18.12 -31.42 16.56
N ARG A 48 -16.93 -30.86 16.40
CA ARG A 48 -15.94 -30.79 17.48
C ARG A 48 -16.35 -29.87 18.60
N PHE A 49 -17.00 -28.75 18.27
CA PHE A 49 -17.52 -27.80 19.26
C PHE A 49 -18.95 -28.17 19.74
N GLY A 50 -19.64 -29.05 19.02
CA GLY A 50 -21.04 -29.35 19.30
C GLY A 50 -21.97 -28.18 19.00
N LEU A 51 -21.55 -27.26 18.13
CA LEU A 51 -22.26 -26.01 17.80
C LEU A 51 -22.47 -25.91 16.30
N HIS A 52 -23.59 -25.35 15.88
CA HIS A 52 -23.81 -24.93 14.52
C HIS A 52 -23.24 -23.53 14.34
N LEU A 53 -22.25 -23.37 13.45
CA LEU A 53 -21.47 -22.13 13.30
C LEU A 53 -21.82 -21.38 12.02
N VAL A 54 -22.30 -22.08 10.97
CA VAL A 54 -22.53 -21.49 9.64
C VAL A 54 -23.89 -21.86 9.10
N ASP A 55 -24.74 -20.87 8.89
CA ASP A 55 -25.99 -21.03 8.16
C ASP A 55 -25.74 -20.98 6.66
N ARG A 56 -26.23 -22.03 5.96
CA ARG A 56 -26.11 -22.15 4.50
C ARG A 56 -27.44 -21.85 3.83
N SER A 57 -27.42 -20.90 2.93
CA SER A 57 -28.58 -20.54 2.13
C SER A 57 -28.25 -20.52 0.63
N ARG A 58 -29.27 -20.40 -0.22
CA ARG A 58 -29.06 -20.20 -1.67
C ARG A 58 -28.38 -18.86 -1.99
N ARG A 59 -28.31 -17.92 -1.03
CA ARG A 59 -27.71 -16.58 -1.18
C ARG A 59 -26.30 -16.49 -0.61
N GLY A 60 -25.78 -17.56 0.00
CA GLY A 60 -24.46 -17.57 0.59
C GLY A 60 -24.36 -18.35 1.90
N SER A 61 -23.31 -18.11 2.65
CA SER A 61 -23.06 -18.71 3.98
C SER A 61 -22.80 -17.58 4.97
N THR A 62 -23.64 -17.48 6.01
CA THR A 62 -23.48 -16.51 7.09
C THR A 62 -23.14 -17.20 8.39
N LEU A 63 -22.47 -16.50 9.29
CA LEU A 63 -22.22 -17.03 10.63
C LEU A 63 -23.51 -17.01 11.45
N THR A 64 -23.71 -18.02 12.31
CA THR A 64 -24.68 -17.98 13.39
C THR A 64 -24.14 -17.12 14.53
N GLU A 65 -24.94 -16.79 15.55
CA GLU A 65 -24.48 -16.10 16.75
C GLU A 65 -23.32 -16.86 17.42
N ALA A 66 -23.39 -18.19 17.49
CA ALA A 66 -22.29 -19.03 17.97
C ALA A 66 -21.08 -18.95 17.02
N GLY A 67 -21.32 -18.89 15.71
CA GLY A 67 -20.27 -18.71 14.70
C GLY A 67 -19.54 -17.37 14.85
N GLU A 68 -20.25 -16.28 15.04
CA GLU A 68 -19.67 -14.95 15.27
C GLU A 68 -18.81 -14.92 16.54
N PHE A 69 -19.33 -15.48 17.63
CA PHE A 69 -18.58 -15.59 18.89
C PHE A 69 -17.27 -16.38 18.71
N VAL A 70 -17.33 -17.55 18.05
CA VAL A 70 -16.14 -18.40 17.80
C VAL A 70 -15.19 -17.71 16.84
N ALA A 71 -15.67 -17.08 15.75
CA ALA A 71 -14.85 -16.37 14.78
C ALA A 71 -14.07 -15.21 15.43
N ALA A 72 -14.72 -14.39 16.28
CA ALA A 72 -14.03 -13.31 17.00
C ALA A 72 -12.93 -13.82 17.92
N ARG A 73 -13.09 -15.01 18.53
CA ARG A 73 -12.04 -15.64 19.34
C ARG A 73 -10.95 -16.25 18.49
N ALA A 74 -11.33 -16.86 17.35
CA ALA A 74 -10.39 -17.41 16.37
C ALA A 74 -9.48 -16.31 15.78
N GLU A 75 -10.01 -15.15 15.45
CA GLU A 75 -9.20 -14.00 14.99
C GLU A 75 -8.10 -13.62 15.98
N ARG A 76 -8.41 -13.61 17.27
CA ARG A 76 -7.41 -13.31 18.30
C ARG A 76 -6.34 -14.41 18.39
N VAL A 77 -6.73 -15.68 18.30
CA VAL A 77 -5.78 -16.81 18.31
C VAL A 77 -4.86 -16.74 17.09
N LEU A 78 -5.40 -16.47 15.92
CA LEU A 78 -4.62 -16.33 14.69
C LEU A 78 -3.66 -15.13 14.78
N ALA A 79 -4.10 -14.00 15.32
CA ALA A 79 -3.24 -12.83 15.54
C ALA A 79 -2.09 -13.12 16.52
N GLU A 80 -2.32 -13.90 17.59
CA GLU A 80 -1.26 -14.30 18.53
C GLU A 80 -0.27 -15.30 17.90
N LEU A 81 -0.74 -16.14 16.98
CA LEU A 81 0.14 -17.03 16.22
C LEU A 81 1.01 -16.27 15.23
N ASP A 82 0.44 -15.27 14.56
CA ASP A 82 1.20 -14.37 13.70
C ASP A 82 2.28 -13.65 14.53
N ALA A 83 1.93 -13.15 15.73
CA ALA A 83 2.87 -12.52 16.65
C ALA A 83 3.97 -13.49 17.13
N LEU A 84 3.62 -14.74 17.38
CA LEU A 84 4.61 -15.78 17.74
C LEU A 84 5.57 -16.05 16.59
N GLN A 85 5.07 -16.19 15.35
CA GLN A 85 5.90 -16.38 14.16
C GLN A 85 6.82 -15.17 13.96
N GLU A 86 6.29 -13.96 14.11
CA GLU A 86 7.10 -12.73 14.10
C GLU A 86 8.22 -12.79 15.14
N GLY A 87 7.90 -13.16 16.38
CA GLY A 87 8.90 -13.29 17.46
C GLY A 87 9.99 -14.32 17.18
N VAL A 88 9.63 -15.47 16.60
CA VAL A 88 10.61 -16.51 16.19
C VAL A 88 11.50 -16.02 15.05
N GLU A 89 10.93 -15.35 14.05
CA GLU A 89 11.71 -14.74 12.96
C GLU A 89 12.66 -13.67 13.50
N LEU A 90 12.20 -12.84 14.44
CA LEU A 90 13.02 -11.81 15.08
C LEU A 90 14.18 -12.42 15.89
N LEU A 91 13.96 -13.54 16.56
CA LEU A 91 15.04 -14.27 17.26
C LEU A 91 16.09 -14.81 16.29
N ARG A 92 15.68 -15.29 15.13
CA ARG A 92 16.58 -15.69 14.04
C ARG A 92 17.35 -14.50 13.47
N LEU A 93 16.74 -13.30 13.44
CA LEU A 93 17.29 -12.08 12.85
C LEU A 93 18.30 -11.35 13.74
N ARG A 94 18.34 -11.63 15.05
CA ARG A 94 19.37 -11.05 15.96
C ARG A 94 20.81 -11.34 15.51
N VAL A 95 20.99 -12.18 14.49
CA VAL A 95 22.28 -12.54 13.87
C VAL A 95 22.44 -11.95 12.45
N SER A 96 21.45 -11.20 11.91
CA SER A 96 21.36 -10.84 10.48
C SER A 96 21.85 -9.43 10.17
N ALA A 97 22.39 -9.26 8.95
CA ALA A 97 22.76 -7.98 8.36
C ALA A 97 21.60 -6.95 8.39
N PRO A 98 21.91 -5.64 8.42
CA PRO A 98 20.87 -4.61 8.38
C PRO A 98 19.96 -4.78 7.15
N LEU A 99 18.66 -4.62 7.32
CA LEU A 99 17.72 -4.58 6.21
C LEU A 99 17.98 -3.31 5.39
N VAL A 100 18.29 -3.45 4.10
CA VAL A 100 18.34 -2.31 3.19
C VAL A 100 17.10 -2.36 2.30
N VAL A 101 16.37 -1.25 2.27
CA VAL A 101 15.19 -1.06 1.40
C VAL A 101 15.41 0.13 0.48
N ALA A 102 14.78 0.09 -0.69
CA ALA A 102 14.72 1.23 -1.59
C ALA A 102 13.31 1.82 -1.59
N ALA A 103 13.18 3.14 -1.69
CA ALA A 103 11.86 3.77 -1.74
C ALA A 103 11.85 5.02 -2.63
N SER A 104 10.68 5.23 -3.27
CA SER A 104 10.38 6.50 -3.92
C SER A 104 10.21 7.62 -2.89
N LEU A 105 10.41 8.87 -3.34
CA LEU A 105 10.49 10.02 -2.44
C LEU A 105 9.26 10.18 -1.54
N THR A 106 8.06 10.10 -2.09
CA THR A 106 6.83 10.26 -1.31
C THR A 106 6.73 9.21 -0.20
N VAL A 107 7.02 7.94 -0.52
CA VAL A 107 6.98 6.86 0.49
C VAL A 107 8.10 7.04 1.51
N ALA A 108 9.30 7.38 1.05
CA ALA A 108 10.47 7.54 1.91
C ALA A 108 10.33 8.69 2.93
N GLU A 109 9.72 9.81 2.52
CA GLU A 109 9.61 11.01 3.34
C GLU A 109 8.37 11.00 4.25
N HIS A 110 7.25 10.40 3.81
CA HIS A 110 5.97 10.56 4.51
C HIS A 110 5.43 9.28 5.17
N LEU A 111 5.81 8.09 4.72
CA LEU A 111 5.23 6.83 5.22
C LEU A 111 6.26 5.93 5.93
N LEU A 112 7.39 5.69 5.30
CA LEU A 112 8.43 4.80 5.82
C LEU A 112 8.91 5.16 7.23
N PRO A 113 9.10 6.44 7.63
CA PRO A 113 9.52 6.77 8.98
C PRO A 113 8.59 6.21 10.05
N THR A 114 7.28 6.25 9.81
CA THR A 114 6.27 5.68 10.72
C THR A 114 6.37 4.16 10.75
N TRP A 115 6.47 3.49 9.61
CA TRP A 115 6.56 2.03 9.54
C TRP A 115 7.86 1.51 10.17
N ILE A 116 8.99 2.18 9.93
CA ILE A 116 10.27 1.84 10.57
C ILE A 116 10.20 2.05 12.09
N THR A 117 9.55 3.11 12.55
CA THR A 117 9.35 3.35 14.00
C THR A 117 8.51 2.24 14.63
N GLN A 118 7.44 1.80 13.97
CA GLN A 118 6.63 0.67 14.44
C GLN A 118 7.42 -0.63 14.45
N LEU A 119 8.22 -0.89 13.40
CA LEU A 119 9.12 -2.04 13.35
C LEU A 119 10.12 -2.01 14.52
N SER A 120 10.78 -0.89 14.77
CA SER A 120 11.77 -0.74 15.84
C SER A 120 11.17 -0.89 17.25
N ARG A 121 9.89 -0.59 17.43
CA ARG A 121 9.18 -0.83 18.70
C ARG A 121 8.86 -2.31 18.91
N SER A 122 8.60 -3.05 17.85
CA SER A 122 8.37 -4.50 17.91
C SER A 122 9.67 -5.31 17.93
N ASP A 123 10.77 -4.72 17.42
CA ASP A 123 12.12 -5.31 17.40
C ASP A 123 13.18 -4.26 17.72
N THR A 124 13.68 -4.28 18.96
CA THR A 124 14.69 -3.33 19.46
C THR A 124 16.07 -3.48 18.80
N GLY A 125 16.28 -4.53 18.00
CA GLY A 125 17.53 -4.79 17.26
C GLY A 125 17.47 -4.48 15.78
N ALA A 126 16.30 -4.09 15.25
CA ALA A 126 16.12 -3.84 13.82
C ALA A 126 16.96 -2.65 13.35
N ARG A 127 17.84 -2.91 12.37
CA ARG A 127 18.59 -1.87 11.67
C ARG A 127 18.10 -1.80 10.23
N VAL A 128 17.59 -0.63 9.82
CA VAL A 128 17.06 -0.40 8.47
C VAL A 128 17.88 0.68 7.79
N GLY A 129 18.50 0.33 6.67
CA GLY A 129 19.09 1.27 5.72
C GLY A 129 18.07 1.62 4.66
N LEU A 130 18.03 2.88 4.22
CA LEU A 130 17.10 3.38 3.23
C LEU A 130 17.83 4.02 2.05
N HIS A 131 17.59 3.51 0.85
CA HIS A 131 18.00 4.14 -0.40
C HIS A 131 16.81 4.89 -1.00
N VAL A 132 16.93 6.22 -1.13
CA VAL A 132 15.88 7.06 -1.71
C VAL A 132 16.22 7.33 -3.17
N MET A 133 15.28 6.99 -4.07
CA MET A 133 15.44 7.16 -5.51
C MET A 133 14.07 7.25 -6.19
N ASN A 134 13.98 7.45 -7.50
CA ASN A 134 12.68 7.43 -8.17
C ASN A 134 12.15 6.00 -8.36
N SER A 135 10.85 5.87 -8.67
CA SER A 135 10.17 4.56 -8.75
C SER A 135 10.80 3.60 -9.77
N ALA A 136 11.28 4.10 -10.91
CA ALA A 136 11.92 3.27 -11.92
C ALA A 136 13.21 2.64 -11.37
N ARG A 137 14.06 3.44 -10.70
CA ARG A 137 15.30 2.99 -10.10
C ARG A 137 15.06 2.04 -8.93
N VAL A 138 14.00 2.27 -8.13
CA VAL A 138 13.61 1.32 -7.08
C VAL A 138 13.27 -0.04 -7.70
N CYS A 139 12.48 -0.07 -8.76
CA CYS A 139 12.13 -1.33 -9.43
C CYS A 139 13.37 -2.04 -10.01
N GLU A 140 14.31 -1.29 -10.61
CA GLU A 140 15.59 -1.83 -11.10
C GLU A 140 16.40 -2.43 -9.96
N SER A 141 16.62 -1.70 -8.88
CA SER A 141 17.40 -2.15 -7.71
C SER A 141 16.81 -3.42 -7.07
N VAL A 142 15.47 -3.54 -7.00
CA VAL A 142 14.80 -4.77 -6.55
C VAL A 142 15.00 -5.91 -7.55
N ARG A 143 14.80 -5.66 -8.85
CA ARG A 143 14.95 -6.67 -9.90
C ARG A 143 16.37 -7.22 -9.95
N ASP A 144 17.36 -6.34 -9.82
CA ASP A 144 18.78 -6.68 -9.90
C ASP A 144 19.31 -7.30 -8.58
N GLY A 145 18.46 -7.32 -7.53
CA GLY A 145 18.76 -7.97 -6.24
C GLY A 145 19.64 -7.15 -5.30
N GLU A 146 19.81 -5.87 -5.58
CA GLU A 146 20.53 -4.96 -4.67
C GLU A 146 19.78 -4.76 -3.35
N VAL A 147 18.45 -4.78 -3.42
CA VAL A 147 17.55 -4.78 -2.25
C VAL A 147 16.45 -5.83 -2.41
N SER A 148 16.02 -6.42 -1.29
CA SER A 148 14.96 -7.45 -1.29
C SER A 148 13.54 -6.87 -1.29
N LEU A 149 13.38 -5.61 -0.88
CA LEU A 149 12.10 -4.93 -0.76
C LEU A 149 12.24 -3.48 -1.21
N GLY A 150 11.33 -3.04 -2.09
CA GLY A 150 11.21 -1.66 -2.52
C GLY A 150 9.81 -1.10 -2.30
N PHE A 151 9.70 0.23 -2.30
CA PHE A 151 8.42 0.94 -2.22
C PHE A 151 8.33 1.97 -3.34
N VAL A 152 7.26 1.91 -4.12
CA VAL A 152 7.08 2.72 -5.33
C VAL A 152 5.72 3.41 -5.35
N GLU A 153 5.67 4.48 -6.11
CA GLU A 153 4.47 5.27 -6.39
C GLU A 153 4.10 5.26 -7.89
N SER A 154 4.79 4.42 -8.66
CA SER A 154 4.54 4.26 -10.10
C SER A 154 3.26 3.44 -10.33
N PRO A 155 2.44 3.82 -11.31
CA PRO A 155 1.27 3.06 -11.73
C PRO A 155 1.63 1.72 -12.42
N ARG A 156 2.91 1.52 -12.74
CA ARG A 156 3.42 0.29 -13.36
C ARG A 156 4.45 -0.39 -12.47
N VAL A 157 4.33 -1.70 -12.38
CA VAL A 157 5.36 -2.57 -11.81
C VAL A 157 6.06 -3.29 -12.95
N LEU A 158 7.40 -3.34 -12.90
CA LEU A 158 8.18 -3.99 -13.94
C LEU A 158 7.90 -5.52 -13.99
N PRO A 159 7.98 -6.14 -15.17
CA PRO A 159 7.93 -7.60 -15.28
C PRO A 159 9.00 -8.25 -14.38
N GLY A 160 8.68 -9.40 -13.81
CA GLY A 160 9.55 -10.11 -12.87
C GLY A 160 9.47 -9.63 -11.43
N LEU A 161 8.65 -8.62 -11.15
CA LEU A 161 8.35 -8.16 -9.80
C LEU A 161 6.92 -8.50 -9.39
N ARG A 162 6.75 -8.80 -8.10
CA ARG A 162 5.45 -8.85 -7.42
C ARG A 162 5.24 -7.55 -6.66
N SER A 163 3.99 -7.21 -6.46
CA SER A 163 3.65 -6.02 -5.70
C SER A 163 2.43 -6.19 -4.82
N ARG A 164 2.36 -5.37 -3.76
CA ARG A 164 1.18 -5.23 -2.91
C ARG A 164 0.95 -3.76 -2.60
N VAL A 165 -0.31 -3.33 -2.64
CA VAL A 165 -0.72 -1.98 -2.23
C VAL A 165 -0.48 -1.83 -0.73
N VAL A 166 0.14 -0.73 -0.33
CA VAL A 166 0.46 -0.40 1.06
C VAL A 166 -0.10 0.95 1.49
N ALA A 167 -0.48 1.81 0.54
CA ALA A 167 -1.15 3.08 0.80
C ALA A 167 -1.82 3.61 -0.46
N HIS A 168 -2.66 4.61 -0.31
CA HIS A 168 -3.23 5.40 -1.40
C HIS A 168 -2.75 6.85 -1.28
N ASP A 169 -2.65 7.52 -2.40
CA ASP A 169 -2.24 8.91 -2.50
C ASP A 169 -3.03 9.60 -3.62
N ARG A 170 -3.13 10.90 -3.53
CA ARG A 170 -3.74 11.74 -4.54
C ARG A 170 -2.75 12.83 -4.95
N LEU A 171 -2.55 12.99 -6.24
CA LEU A 171 -1.80 14.12 -6.76
C LEU A 171 -2.73 15.32 -6.90
N VAL A 172 -2.21 16.49 -6.54
CA VAL A 172 -2.93 17.76 -6.58
C VAL A 172 -2.14 18.78 -7.39
N LEU A 173 -2.85 19.55 -8.22
CA LEU A 173 -2.29 20.71 -8.89
C LEU A 173 -2.20 21.86 -7.89
N VAL A 174 -1.02 22.41 -7.72
CA VAL A 174 -0.76 23.52 -6.79
C VAL A 174 -0.05 24.67 -7.49
N VAL A 175 -0.37 25.87 -7.01
CA VAL A 175 0.24 27.13 -7.46
C VAL A 175 0.48 28.05 -6.25
N GLU A 176 1.37 29.02 -6.40
CA GLU A 176 1.51 30.09 -5.41
C GLU A 176 0.25 30.99 -5.39
N PRO A 177 -0.05 31.70 -4.27
CA PRO A 177 -1.31 32.48 -4.11
C PRO A 177 -1.52 33.61 -5.12
N GLY A 178 -0.46 34.17 -5.73
CA GLY A 178 -0.52 35.23 -6.74
C GLY A 178 -0.80 34.73 -8.16
N HIS A 179 -0.66 33.41 -8.39
CA HIS A 179 -0.86 32.80 -9.71
C HIS A 179 -2.31 32.98 -10.18
N PRO A 180 -2.56 33.24 -11.49
CA PRO A 180 -3.92 33.43 -12.01
C PRO A 180 -4.88 32.30 -11.69
N TRP A 181 -4.40 31.08 -11.63
CA TRP A 181 -5.20 29.91 -11.29
C TRP A 181 -5.63 29.84 -9.83
N ALA A 182 -4.93 30.49 -8.91
CA ALA A 182 -5.29 30.51 -7.49
C ALA A 182 -6.64 31.20 -7.21
N ARG A 183 -7.04 32.16 -8.08
CA ARG A 183 -8.29 32.94 -7.95
C ARG A 183 -9.40 32.45 -8.87
N ARG A 184 -9.15 31.39 -9.61
CA ARG A 184 -10.04 30.88 -10.63
C ARG A 184 -11.18 30.08 -10.02
N ARG A 185 -12.41 30.33 -10.50
CA ARG A 185 -13.60 29.53 -10.10
C ARG A 185 -13.84 28.30 -10.98
N ARG A 186 -13.33 28.29 -12.19
CA ARG A 186 -13.48 27.16 -13.13
C ARG A 186 -12.31 26.21 -12.96
N PRO A 187 -12.55 24.90 -12.88
CA PRO A 187 -11.48 23.90 -12.89
C PRO A 187 -10.59 24.04 -14.13
N VAL A 188 -9.34 23.64 -14.01
CA VAL A 188 -8.41 23.48 -15.13
C VAL A 188 -8.82 22.22 -15.89
N SER A 189 -8.99 22.34 -17.20
CA SER A 189 -9.30 21.18 -18.04
C SER A 189 -8.05 20.36 -18.35
N PRO A 190 -8.20 19.06 -18.75
CA PRO A 190 -7.07 18.24 -19.17
C PRO A 190 -6.28 18.86 -20.32
N ALA A 191 -6.97 19.46 -21.31
CA ALA A 191 -6.35 20.13 -22.44
C ALA A 191 -5.49 21.34 -22.00
N GLU A 192 -6.02 22.15 -21.08
CA GLU A 192 -5.29 23.30 -20.54
C GLU A 192 -4.07 22.86 -19.72
N LEU A 193 -4.23 21.83 -18.87
CA LEU A 193 -3.12 21.28 -18.09
C LEU A 193 -2.03 20.71 -18.98
N ALA A 194 -2.39 19.95 -20.02
CA ALA A 194 -1.46 19.37 -20.96
C ALA A 194 -0.68 20.40 -21.79
N ALA A 195 -1.33 21.54 -22.11
CA ALA A 195 -0.74 22.65 -22.86
C ALA A 195 0.09 23.61 -22.01
N THR A 196 0.09 23.46 -20.68
CA THR A 196 0.80 24.34 -19.75
C THR A 196 2.14 23.72 -19.36
N PRO A 197 3.28 24.42 -19.57
CA PRO A 197 4.56 23.98 -19.04
C PRO A 197 4.55 23.92 -17.51
N LEU A 198 4.60 22.74 -16.95
CA LEU A 198 4.58 22.50 -15.49
C LEU A 198 6.00 22.41 -14.93
N LEU A 199 6.14 22.68 -13.64
CA LEU A 199 7.25 22.17 -12.87
C LEU A 199 7.07 20.67 -12.72
N SER A 200 8.02 19.87 -13.19
CA SER A 200 7.88 18.41 -13.28
C SER A 200 9.02 17.69 -12.58
N ARG A 201 8.74 16.45 -12.18
CA ARG A 201 9.75 15.50 -11.75
C ARG A 201 10.50 14.96 -12.98
N GLU A 202 11.64 14.37 -12.71
CA GLU A 202 12.48 13.67 -13.69
C GLU A 202 11.79 12.41 -14.29
N PRO A 203 12.21 11.94 -15.46
CA PRO A 203 11.78 10.66 -16.03
C PRO A 203 12.02 9.50 -15.04
N GLY A 204 11.07 8.56 -14.95
CA GLY A 204 11.09 7.46 -13.98
C GLY A 204 10.48 7.79 -12.62
N SER A 205 10.09 9.05 -12.38
CA SER A 205 9.28 9.41 -11.22
C SER A 205 7.85 8.92 -11.36
N GLY A 206 7.33 8.23 -10.35
CA GLY A 206 5.93 7.79 -10.33
C GLY A 206 4.94 8.95 -10.34
N THR A 207 5.30 10.11 -9.78
CA THR A 207 4.49 11.34 -9.84
C THR A 207 4.33 11.81 -11.28
N ARG A 208 5.44 11.96 -12.02
CA ARG A 208 5.40 12.33 -13.45
C ARG A 208 4.65 11.31 -14.27
N GLU A 209 4.94 10.03 -14.10
CA GLU A 209 4.29 8.96 -14.86
C GLU A 209 2.77 8.93 -14.63
N THR A 210 2.30 9.20 -13.41
CA THR A 210 0.87 9.26 -13.10
C THR A 210 0.19 10.40 -13.84
N VAL A 211 0.78 11.60 -13.85
CA VAL A 211 0.25 12.78 -14.57
C VAL A 211 0.24 12.54 -16.07
N ASP A 212 1.37 12.13 -16.63
CA ASP A 212 1.52 11.90 -18.07
C ASP A 212 0.50 10.85 -18.56
N ARG A 213 0.32 9.76 -17.82
CA ARG A 213 -0.68 8.72 -18.15
C ARG A 213 -2.11 9.23 -18.08
N ALA A 214 -2.45 10.01 -17.04
CA ALA A 214 -3.79 10.55 -16.92
C ALA A 214 -4.12 11.49 -18.10
N LEU A 215 -3.19 12.34 -18.51
CA LEU A 215 -3.35 13.24 -19.64
C LEU A 215 -3.42 12.50 -20.98
N VAL A 216 -2.55 11.50 -21.19
CA VAL A 216 -2.58 10.63 -22.40
C VAL A 216 -3.89 9.84 -22.46
N ALA A 217 -4.39 9.30 -21.35
CA ALA A 217 -5.67 8.61 -21.30
C ALA A 217 -6.86 9.53 -21.61
N ALA A 218 -6.74 10.83 -21.30
CA ALA A 218 -7.71 11.87 -21.68
C ALA A 218 -7.54 12.38 -23.13
N GLY A 219 -6.61 11.81 -23.92
CA GLY A 219 -6.40 12.14 -25.32
C GLY A 219 -5.48 13.33 -25.56
N HIS A 220 -4.67 13.74 -24.58
CA HIS A 220 -3.80 14.90 -24.69
C HIS A 220 -2.31 14.53 -24.66
N SER A 221 -1.51 15.25 -25.45
CA SER A 221 -0.04 15.18 -25.40
C SER A 221 0.50 16.23 -24.44
N VAL A 222 1.43 15.84 -23.58
CA VAL A 222 2.04 16.73 -22.59
C VAL A 222 3.14 17.55 -23.26
N VAL A 223 3.15 18.86 -23.03
CA VAL A 223 4.23 19.77 -23.46
C VAL A 223 5.48 19.57 -22.59
N ALA A 224 6.62 20.05 -23.09
CA ALA A 224 7.87 20.03 -22.31
C ALA A 224 7.69 20.75 -20.97
N PRO A 225 8.24 20.23 -19.88
CA PRO A 225 8.15 20.89 -18.58
C PRO A 225 8.88 22.23 -18.56
N LEU A 226 8.40 23.15 -17.74
CA LEU A 226 9.06 24.43 -17.48
C LEU A 226 10.41 24.25 -16.77
N LEU A 227 10.42 23.38 -15.77
CA LEU A 227 11.61 22.91 -15.04
C LEU A 227 11.48 21.42 -14.74
N GLU A 228 12.58 20.71 -14.81
CA GLU A 228 12.67 19.31 -14.40
C GLU A 228 13.54 19.17 -13.15
N LEU A 229 12.98 18.66 -12.06
CA LEU A 229 13.65 18.56 -10.75
C LEU A 229 13.58 17.15 -10.19
N GLY A 230 14.70 16.61 -9.72
CA GLY A 230 14.83 15.26 -9.15
C GLY A 230 14.32 15.11 -7.71
N SER A 231 13.69 16.14 -7.12
CA SER A 231 13.24 16.14 -5.73
C SER A 231 11.84 16.77 -5.59
N SER A 232 10.94 16.10 -4.87
CA SER A 232 9.61 16.64 -4.56
C SER A 232 9.71 17.89 -3.70
N THR A 233 10.67 17.96 -2.77
CA THR A 233 10.94 19.11 -1.93
C THR A 233 11.43 20.30 -2.75
N ALA A 234 12.34 20.09 -3.72
CA ALA A 234 12.80 21.16 -4.62
C ALA A 234 11.66 21.66 -5.50
N LEU A 235 10.83 20.76 -6.03
CA LEU A 235 9.66 21.09 -6.84
C LEU A 235 8.65 21.93 -6.05
N ARG A 236 8.34 21.52 -4.80
CA ARG A 236 7.50 22.25 -3.87
C ARG A 236 8.04 23.66 -3.60
N SER A 237 9.33 23.77 -3.33
CA SER A 237 9.98 25.08 -3.10
C SER A 237 9.91 25.97 -4.32
N ALA A 238 10.11 25.46 -5.53
CA ALA A 238 9.99 26.20 -6.78
C ALA A 238 8.55 26.68 -7.00
N ALA A 239 7.55 25.84 -6.75
CA ALA A 239 6.15 26.22 -6.83
C ALA A 239 5.78 27.33 -5.85
N ARG A 240 6.26 27.26 -4.60
CA ARG A 240 6.07 28.32 -3.58
C ARG A 240 6.71 29.64 -3.96
N SER A 241 7.84 29.61 -4.66
CA SER A 241 8.53 30.81 -5.14
C SER A 241 7.88 31.44 -6.38
N GLY A 242 6.78 30.88 -6.89
CA GLY A 242 6.10 31.38 -8.07
C GLY A 242 6.76 30.99 -9.40
N ALA A 243 7.65 29.99 -9.42
CA ALA A 243 8.30 29.55 -10.65
C ALA A 243 7.32 28.94 -11.67
N GLY A 244 6.18 28.40 -11.20
CA GLY A 244 5.12 27.86 -12.04
C GLY A 244 4.23 26.86 -11.33
N PRO A 245 3.20 26.34 -12.03
CA PRO A 245 2.31 25.32 -11.48
C PRO A 245 3.01 23.96 -11.39
N ALA A 246 2.66 23.20 -10.35
CA ALA A 246 3.19 21.86 -10.10
C ALA A 246 2.07 20.87 -9.77
N VAL A 247 2.24 19.61 -10.16
CA VAL A 247 1.40 18.49 -9.68
C VAL A 247 2.23 17.66 -8.73
N LEU A 248 1.79 17.60 -7.47
CA LEU A 248 2.50 16.97 -6.35
C LEU A 248 1.56 16.08 -5.55
N SER A 249 2.14 15.16 -4.78
CA SER A 249 1.41 14.38 -3.77
C SER A 249 0.79 15.28 -2.72
N GLU A 250 -0.43 14.97 -2.30
CA GLU A 250 -1.09 15.68 -1.20
C GLU A 250 -0.30 15.59 0.11
N PHE A 251 0.44 14.51 0.36
CA PHE A 251 1.35 14.39 1.50
C PHE A 251 2.46 15.46 1.47
N VAL A 252 3.00 15.74 0.28
CA VAL A 252 4.12 16.69 0.11
C VAL A 252 3.69 18.13 0.37
N VAL A 253 2.44 18.48 0.04
CA VAL A 253 1.94 19.86 0.07
C VAL A 253 0.92 20.11 1.18
N ALA A 254 0.70 19.15 2.08
CA ALA A 254 -0.31 19.26 3.14
C ALA A 254 -0.15 20.52 3.99
N ASP A 255 1.03 20.80 4.49
CA ASP A 255 1.33 21.96 5.33
C ASP A 255 1.25 23.29 4.55
N ASP A 256 1.72 23.29 3.30
CA ASP A 256 1.66 24.50 2.45
C ASP A 256 0.22 24.87 2.11
N ARG A 257 -0.64 23.87 1.90
CA ARG A 257 -2.08 24.09 1.70
C ARG A 257 -2.76 24.59 2.97
N ALA A 258 -2.43 23.98 4.12
CA ALA A 258 -2.99 24.39 5.41
C ALA A 258 -2.62 25.84 5.79
N THR A 259 -1.40 26.26 5.45
CA THR A 259 -0.90 27.63 5.73
C THR A 259 -1.22 28.63 4.61
N GLY A 260 -1.76 28.17 3.47
CA GLY A 260 -2.02 29.01 2.30
C GLY A 260 -0.75 29.42 1.53
N ALA A 261 0.39 28.81 1.79
CA ALA A 261 1.64 29.03 1.04
C ALA A 261 1.55 28.45 -0.38
N LEU A 262 0.72 27.43 -0.58
CA LEU A 262 0.28 26.94 -1.88
C LEU A 262 -1.23 26.80 -1.92
N VAL A 263 -1.82 27.07 -3.08
CA VAL A 263 -3.25 26.95 -3.36
C VAL A 263 -3.48 25.75 -4.25
N GLU A 264 -4.34 24.83 -3.81
CA GLU A 264 -4.80 23.73 -4.66
C GLU A 264 -5.76 24.25 -5.73
N VAL A 265 -5.51 23.87 -6.97
CA VAL A 265 -6.34 24.19 -8.12
C VAL A 265 -7.09 22.95 -8.56
N THR A 266 -8.40 23.03 -8.64
CA THR A 266 -9.22 21.91 -9.10
C THR A 266 -8.93 21.60 -10.57
N VAL A 267 -8.69 20.33 -10.86
CA VAL A 267 -8.59 19.80 -12.23
C VAL A 267 -9.83 18.95 -12.47
N ASP A 268 -10.50 19.16 -13.59
CA ASP A 268 -11.67 18.38 -13.97
C ASP A 268 -11.29 17.26 -14.94
N GLY A 269 -12.02 16.15 -14.89
CA GLY A 269 -11.89 15.04 -15.86
C GLY A 269 -10.60 14.23 -15.81
N LEU A 270 -9.76 14.39 -14.77
CA LEU A 270 -8.58 13.55 -14.56
C LEU A 270 -8.65 12.80 -13.22
N ASP A 271 -8.38 11.49 -13.26
CA ASP A 271 -8.13 10.72 -12.05
C ASP A 271 -6.62 10.74 -11.73
N LEU A 272 -6.27 11.51 -10.70
CA LEU A 272 -4.90 11.66 -10.21
C LEU A 272 -4.64 10.87 -8.92
N ARG A 273 -5.54 9.95 -8.57
CA ARG A 273 -5.33 9.00 -7.46
C ARG A 273 -4.34 7.93 -7.91
N ARG A 274 -3.53 7.47 -6.96
CA ARG A 274 -2.55 6.42 -7.21
C ARG A 274 -2.40 5.49 -6.01
N GLU A 275 -1.96 4.31 -6.29
CA GLU A 275 -1.60 3.31 -5.29
C GLU A 275 -0.10 3.36 -5.03
N LEU A 276 0.27 3.39 -3.76
CA LEU A 276 1.64 3.20 -3.32
C LEU A 276 1.84 1.71 -3.03
N ARG A 277 2.91 1.14 -3.56
CA ARG A 277 3.10 -0.32 -3.58
C ARG A 277 4.43 -0.71 -3.00
N ALA A 278 4.45 -1.77 -2.21
CA ALA A 278 5.65 -2.55 -1.97
C ALA A 278 5.93 -3.44 -3.18
N VAL A 279 7.20 -3.63 -3.54
CA VAL A 279 7.65 -4.47 -4.65
C VAL A 279 8.81 -5.37 -4.22
N TRP A 280 8.83 -6.61 -4.75
CA TRP A 280 9.88 -7.60 -4.55
C TRP A 280 10.00 -8.52 -5.76
N ARG A 281 11.06 -9.31 -5.88
CA ARG A 281 11.25 -10.24 -6.99
C ARG A 281 10.20 -11.35 -6.98
N ASP A 282 9.71 -11.73 -8.15
CA ASP A 282 8.83 -12.89 -8.28
C ASP A 282 9.58 -14.17 -7.84
N GLY A 283 8.88 -15.03 -7.08
CA GLY A 283 9.49 -16.23 -6.49
C GLY A 283 10.31 -16.01 -5.22
N GLU A 284 10.58 -14.75 -4.82
CA GLU A 284 11.36 -14.42 -3.62
C GLU A 284 10.55 -13.50 -2.68
N PRO A 285 9.54 -14.01 -1.98
CA PRO A 285 8.74 -13.20 -1.08
C PRO A 285 9.60 -12.62 0.05
N PRO A 286 9.30 -11.39 0.51
CA PRO A 286 10.00 -10.79 1.63
C PRO A 286 9.99 -11.70 2.86
N SER A 287 11.13 -11.85 3.51
CA SER A 287 11.33 -12.65 4.72
C SER A 287 11.95 -11.81 5.83
N GLY A 288 11.90 -12.29 7.05
CA GLY A 288 12.56 -11.64 8.18
C GLY A 288 12.10 -10.19 8.39
N LEU A 289 13.06 -9.27 8.58
CA LEU A 289 12.78 -7.83 8.77
C LEU A 289 12.03 -7.21 7.58
N ALA A 290 12.28 -7.66 6.35
CA ALA A 290 11.55 -7.16 5.17
C ALA A 290 10.07 -7.54 5.23
N ALA A 291 9.75 -8.79 5.63
CA ALA A 291 8.37 -9.22 5.83
C ALA A 291 7.69 -8.48 6.99
N ALA A 292 8.41 -8.24 8.09
CA ALA A 292 7.90 -7.47 9.22
C ALA A 292 7.57 -6.02 8.82
N LEU A 293 8.47 -5.34 8.09
CA LEU A 293 8.25 -3.99 7.59
C LEU A 293 7.04 -3.94 6.63
N LEU A 294 6.93 -4.91 5.72
CA LEU A 294 5.79 -5.01 4.80
C LEU A 294 4.46 -5.18 5.56
N ARG A 295 4.42 -5.99 6.63
CA ARG A 295 3.21 -6.14 7.47
C ARG A 295 2.81 -4.81 8.14
N HIS A 296 3.76 -4.04 8.66
CA HIS A 296 3.47 -2.71 9.23
C HIS A 296 2.92 -1.76 8.17
N ALA A 297 3.50 -1.76 6.97
CA ALA A 297 3.01 -0.96 5.85
C ALA A 297 1.56 -1.33 5.47
N ILE A 298 1.22 -2.63 5.41
CA ILE A 298 -0.13 -3.09 5.08
C ILE A 298 -1.14 -2.73 6.17
N ARG A 299 -0.79 -2.90 7.45
CA ARG A 299 -1.68 -2.55 8.58
C ARG A 299 -2.02 -1.06 8.62
N SER A 300 -1.15 -0.19 8.12
CA SER A 300 -1.41 1.25 8.00
C SER A 300 -2.43 1.59 6.91
N LEU A 301 -2.71 0.68 5.97
CA LEU A 301 -3.73 0.86 4.94
C LEU A 301 -5.16 0.66 5.49
N ASP A 302 -5.29 -0.15 6.54
CA ASP A 302 -6.59 -0.53 7.14
C ASP A 302 -7.03 0.45 8.25
N GLN A 303 -6.23 1.47 8.57
CA GLN A 303 -6.50 2.53 9.55
C GLN A 303 -6.90 3.85 8.88
#